data_4a9e2bddf8df6431d52d1e41ea2ffeb1
#
_entry.id   4a9e2bddf8df6431d52d1e41ea2ffeb1
#
_cell.length_a   1.000
_cell.length_b   1.000
_cell.length_c   1.000
_cell.angle_alpha   90.00
_cell.angle_beta   90.00
_cell.angle_gamma   90.00
#
_symmetry.space_group_name_H-M   'P 1'
#
loop_
_entity.id
_entity.type
_entity.pdbx_description
1 polymer ?
#
loop_
_entity_poly.entity_id
_entity_poly.type
_entity_poly.pdbx_seq_one_letter_code
_entity_poly.pdbx_strand_id
1 'polypeptide(L)'
;MNESKKRLKYIFLFLCGLFFILYVRVIYLTYFNESIINLKSTKLVQRGTIFDRRGIELALSQESGTIGIEPKNIYDIELTASELAPILGLKSEKLFTSISEKENYFLLKREIEIKKANQIKSLALPGVRVEKEFRRIYPQGSLASNLIGFTGYDDDKALSGLETLYNLEL
;
A
#
# COMPACT_ATOMS: atom_id res chain seq x y z
N MET A 1 -2.51 -0.97 62.34
CA MET A 1 -2.31 0.09 61.32
C MET A 1 -1.07 -0.12 60.40
N ASN A 2 -0.15 -1.04 60.73
CA ASN A 2 1.09 -1.28 59.94
C ASN A 2 0.94 -2.32 58.82
N GLU A 3 0.08 -3.32 59.00
CA GLU A 3 -0.11 -4.42 58.02
C GLU A 3 -0.82 -3.99 56.74
N SER A 4 -1.83 -3.14 56.84
CA SER A 4 -2.56 -2.60 55.67
C SER A 4 -1.68 -1.70 54.80
N LYS A 5 -0.78 -0.92 55.42
CA LYS A 5 0.19 -0.09 54.65
C LYS A 5 1.23 -0.94 53.92
N LYS A 6 1.65 -2.06 54.51
CA LYS A 6 2.56 -3.01 53.82
C LYS A 6 1.88 -3.67 52.61
N ARG A 7 0.63 -4.13 52.77
CA ARG A 7 -0.15 -4.72 51.65
C ARG A 7 -0.37 -3.73 50.52
N LEU A 8 -0.70 -2.47 50.86
CA LEU A 8 -0.87 -1.40 49.84
C LEU A 8 0.44 -1.14 49.08
N LYS A 9 1.59 -1.15 49.78
CA LYS A 9 2.91 -0.99 49.16
C LYS A 9 3.23 -2.12 48.17
N TYR A 10 2.91 -3.37 48.50
CA TYR A 10 3.13 -4.52 47.62
C TYR A 10 2.21 -4.47 46.39
N ILE A 11 0.94 -4.08 46.56
CA ILE A 11 0.00 -3.89 45.43
C ILE A 11 0.50 -2.80 44.50
N PHE A 12 0.96 -1.67 45.06
CA PHE A 12 1.51 -0.57 44.26
C PHE A 12 2.77 -1.00 43.50
N LEU A 13 3.66 -1.74 44.14
CA LEU A 13 4.89 -2.23 43.53
C LEU A 13 4.60 -3.25 42.39
N PHE A 14 3.60 -4.11 42.58
CA PHE A 14 3.12 -5.04 41.57
C PHE A 14 2.53 -4.31 40.39
N LEU A 15 1.72 -3.26 40.60
CA LEU A 15 1.13 -2.44 39.56
C LEU A 15 2.21 -1.71 38.72
N CYS A 16 3.20 -1.12 39.41
CA CYS A 16 4.34 -0.49 38.75
C CYS A 16 5.14 -1.49 37.87
N GLY A 17 5.34 -2.71 38.36
CA GLY A 17 5.98 -3.78 37.61
C GLY A 17 5.20 -4.16 36.34
N LEU A 18 3.87 -4.25 36.43
CA LEU A 18 3.01 -4.53 35.30
C LEU A 18 3.09 -3.41 34.23
N PHE A 19 3.01 -2.16 34.66
CA PHE A 19 3.16 -1.00 33.76
C PHE A 19 4.54 -0.94 33.11
N PHE A 20 5.59 -1.28 33.85
CA PHE A 20 6.94 -1.34 33.28
C PHE A 20 7.07 -2.39 32.18
N ILE A 21 6.49 -3.59 32.39
CA ILE A 21 6.46 -4.65 31.36
C ILE A 21 5.71 -4.18 30.11
N LEU A 22 4.54 -3.53 30.28
CA LEU A 22 3.77 -2.98 29.16
C LEU A 22 4.57 -1.88 28.43
N TYR A 23 5.24 -1.02 29.15
CA TYR A 23 6.07 0.04 28.57
C TYR A 23 7.23 -0.52 27.73
N VAL A 24 7.95 -1.51 28.26
CA VAL A 24 9.01 -2.21 27.52
C VAL A 24 8.44 -2.90 26.27
N ARG A 25 7.27 -3.51 26.37
CA ARG A 25 6.60 -4.14 25.23
C ARG A 25 6.21 -3.13 24.14
N VAL A 26 5.71 -1.96 24.53
CA VAL A 26 5.38 -0.88 23.57
C VAL A 26 6.64 -0.40 22.87
N ILE A 27 7.72 -0.15 23.60
CA ILE A 27 9.02 0.22 23.01
C ILE A 27 9.50 -0.87 22.05
N TYR A 28 9.46 -2.13 22.48
CA TYR A 28 9.86 -3.24 21.61
C TYR A 28 9.05 -3.28 20.32
N LEU A 29 7.72 -3.14 20.40
CA LEU A 29 6.85 -3.10 19.23
C LEU A 29 7.09 -1.87 18.35
N THR A 30 7.42 -0.73 18.93
CA THR A 30 7.68 0.51 18.17
C THR A 30 9.01 0.45 17.43
N TYR A 31 10.07 -0.04 18.09
CA TYR A 31 11.41 -0.05 17.49
C TYR A 31 11.73 -1.29 16.65
N PHE A 32 11.16 -2.45 17.00
CA PHE A 32 11.45 -3.70 16.29
C PHE A 32 10.39 -4.10 15.26
N ASN A 33 9.23 -3.44 15.25
CA ASN A 33 8.16 -3.77 14.33
C ASN A 33 8.16 -2.94 13.02
N GLU A 34 9.20 -2.14 12.78
CA GLU A 34 9.40 -1.43 11.51
C GLU A 34 9.56 -2.39 10.31
N SER A 35 9.76 -3.68 10.56
CA SER A 35 9.97 -4.68 9.51
C SER A 35 8.69 -5.38 9.03
N ILE A 36 7.53 -5.07 9.58
CA ILE A 36 6.26 -5.69 9.18
C ILE A 36 5.39 -4.73 8.34
N ILE A 37 6.01 -3.79 7.66
CA ILE A 37 5.52 -3.46 6.32
C ILE A 37 6.10 -4.53 5.39
N ASN A 38 5.91 -5.79 5.75
CA ASN A 38 5.86 -6.84 4.78
C ASN A 38 4.78 -6.38 3.81
N LEU A 39 5.22 -5.93 2.65
CA LEU A 39 4.49 -6.13 1.42
C LEU A 39 3.82 -7.50 1.59
N LYS A 40 2.61 -7.53 2.13
CA LYS A 40 1.71 -8.61 1.83
C LYS A 40 1.76 -8.61 0.32
N SER A 41 2.47 -9.56 -0.25
CA SER A 41 2.30 -9.89 -1.64
C SER A 41 0.81 -10.25 -1.70
N THR A 42 0.02 -9.23 -1.89
CA THR A 42 -1.40 -9.38 -2.16
C THR A 42 -1.37 -10.27 -3.37
N LYS A 43 -1.79 -11.51 -3.16
CA LYS A 43 -1.95 -12.47 -4.23
C LYS A 43 -2.66 -11.68 -5.31
N LEU A 44 -1.97 -11.47 -6.44
CA LEU A 44 -2.51 -10.75 -7.59
C LEU A 44 -3.72 -11.56 -8.09
N VAL A 45 -4.86 -11.35 -7.48
CA VAL A 45 -6.12 -11.97 -7.85
C VAL A 45 -6.83 -10.96 -8.74
N GLN A 46 -6.96 -11.32 -10.00
CA GLN A 46 -7.75 -10.57 -10.95
C GLN A 46 -9.23 -10.78 -10.63
N ARG A 47 -9.94 -9.72 -10.32
CA ARG A 47 -11.41 -9.78 -10.12
C ARG A 47 -12.10 -10.06 -11.45
N GLY A 48 -13.19 -10.86 -11.40
CA GLY A 48 -14.03 -11.18 -12.55
C GLY A 48 -14.62 -9.92 -13.21
N THR A 49 -14.97 -10.03 -14.49
CA THR A 49 -15.58 -8.93 -15.26
C THR A 49 -17.10 -8.97 -15.09
N ILE A 50 -17.71 -7.81 -14.89
CA ILE A 50 -19.16 -7.64 -14.84
C ILE A 50 -19.62 -7.18 -16.22
N PHE A 51 -20.56 -7.91 -16.80
CA PHE A 51 -21.12 -7.61 -18.11
C PHE A 51 -22.60 -7.21 -18.00
N ASP A 52 -23.07 -6.47 -18.96
CA ASP A 52 -24.51 -6.29 -19.19
C ASP A 52 -25.11 -7.51 -19.94
N ARG A 53 -26.42 -7.51 -20.13
CA ARG A 53 -27.14 -8.57 -20.90
C ARG A 53 -26.73 -8.69 -22.35
N ARG A 54 -25.99 -7.71 -22.90
CA ARG A 54 -25.50 -7.69 -24.29
C ARG A 54 -24.03 -8.06 -24.36
N GLY A 55 -23.38 -8.40 -23.25
CA GLY A 55 -21.96 -8.69 -23.17
C GLY A 55 -21.06 -7.45 -23.16
N ILE A 56 -21.62 -6.26 -22.88
CA ILE A 56 -20.83 -5.05 -22.75
C ILE A 56 -20.21 -5.01 -21.36
N GLU A 57 -18.91 -4.75 -21.29
CA GLU A 57 -18.17 -4.65 -20.03
C GLU A 57 -18.60 -3.41 -19.24
N LEU A 58 -19.06 -3.65 -18.00
CA LEU A 58 -19.46 -2.63 -17.05
C LEU A 58 -18.39 -2.40 -15.99
N ALA A 59 -17.70 -3.45 -15.57
CA ALA A 59 -16.55 -3.39 -14.68
C ALA A 59 -15.55 -4.49 -15.05
N LEU A 60 -14.28 -4.14 -15.16
CA LEU A 60 -13.19 -5.09 -15.44
C LEU A 60 -11.93 -4.75 -14.64
N SER A 61 -11.09 -5.76 -14.43
CA SER A 61 -9.76 -5.57 -13.85
C SER A 61 -8.71 -5.49 -14.95
N GLN A 62 -7.98 -4.39 -15.00
CA GLN A 62 -6.91 -4.16 -15.96
C GLN A 62 -5.55 -4.25 -15.27
N GLU A 63 -4.57 -4.87 -15.91
CA GLU A 63 -3.19 -4.87 -15.42
C GLU A 63 -2.64 -3.45 -15.34
N SER A 64 -2.04 -3.15 -14.22
CA SER A 64 -1.35 -1.89 -13.90
C SER A 64 -0.04 -2.18 -13.19
N GLY A 65 0.75 -1.15 -12.95
CA GLY A 65 1.97 -1.27 -12.18
C GLY A 65 2.02 -0.26 -11.06
N THR A 66 2.73 -0.62 -10.02
CA THR A 66 3.06 0.26 -8.89
C THR A 66 4.57 0.41 -8.79
N ILE A 67 5.02 1.64 -8.61
CA ILE A 67 6.44 1.96 -8.44
C ILE A 67 6.72 2.20 -6.97
N GLY A 68 7.57 1.36 -6.41
CA GLY A 68 8.16 1.53 -5.09
C GLY A 68 9.59 2.02 -5.19
N ILE A 69 9.99 2.85 -4.26
CA ILE A 69 11.36 3.38 -4.15
C ILE A 69 11.95 2.96 -2.82
N GLU A 70 13.16 2.43 -2.89
CA GLU A 70 13.98 2.07 -1.73
C GLU A 70 15.24 2.96 -1.75
N PRO A 71 15.21 4.15 -1.11
CA PRO A 71 16.26 5.15 -1.25
C PRO A 71 17.65 4.65 -0.87
N LYS A 72 17.74 3.78 0.15
CA LYS A 72 19.03 3.18 0.61
C LYS A 72 19.75 2.38 -0.47
N ASN A 73 19.03 1.90 -1.48
CA ASN A 73 19.58 1.08 -2.56
C ASN A 73 19.83 1.91 -3.83
N ILE A 74 19.58 3.22 -3.81
CA ILE A 74 19.84 4.11 -4.94
C ILE A 74 21.25 4.70 -4.81
N TYR A 75 22.11 4.45 -5.80
CA TYR A 75 23.47 5.00 -5.84
C TYR A 75 23.49 6.46 -6.33
N ASP A 76 22.63 6.79 -7.29
CA ASP A 76 22.54 8.11 -7.90
C ASP A 76 21.06 8.52 -7.99
N ILE A 77 20.66 9.42 -7.08
CA ILE A 77 19.29 9.89 -6.97
C ILE A 77 18.96 10.82 -8.15
N GLU A 78 19.91 11.63 -8.62
CA GLU A 78 19.70 12.57 -9.71
C GLU A 78 19.47 11.84 -11.02
N LEU A 79 20.29 10.84 -11.32
CA LEU A 79 20.10 9.97 -12.48
C LEU A 79 18.74 9.24 -12.41
N THR A 80 18.42 8.63 -11.26
CA THR A 80 17.17 7.91 -11.07
C THR A 80 15.96 8.82 -11.27
N ALA A 81 16.01 10.04 -10.71
CA ALA A 81 14.93 11.03 -10.87
C ALA A 81 14.79 11.51 -12.32
N SER A 82 15.92 11.72 -13.04
CA SER A 82 15.90 12.16 -14.42
C SER A 82 15.33 11.11 -15.37
N GLU A 83 15.61 9.83 -15.15
CA GLU A 83 15.11 8.71 -15.95
C GLU A 83 13.62 8.43 -15.68
N LEU A 84 13.18 8.50 -14.41
CA LEU A 84 11.78 8.21 -14.05
C LEU A 84 10.83 9.36 -14.41
N ALA A 85 11.28 10.60 -14.30
CA ALA A 85 10.44 11.78 -14.47
C ALA A 85 9.66 11.82 -15.79
N PRO A 86 10.29 11.63 -16.97
CA PRO A 86 9.60 11.70 -18.26
C PRO A 86 8.56 10.58 -18.40
N ILE A 87 8.87 9.38 -17.92
CA ILE A 87 7.96 8.21 -18.02
C ILE A 87 6.72 8.40 -17.16
N LEU A 88 6.91 8.95 -15.94
CA LEU A 88 5.83 9.18 -14.99
C LEU A 88 5.07 10.50 -15.20
N GLY A 89 5.58 11.38 -16.10
CA GLY A 89 5.02 12.71 -16.33
C GLY A 89 5.17 13.63 -15.11
N LEU A 90 6.28 13.50 -14.38
CA LEU A 90 6.61 14.29 -13.19
C LEU A 90 7.81 15.20 -13.46
N LYS A 91 8.04 16.19 -12.60
CA LYS A 91 9.24 17.02 -12.67
C LYS A 91 10.39 16.34 -11.94
N SER A 92 11.58 16.30 -12.55
CA SER A 92 12.79 15.66 -11.98
C SER A 92 13.14 16.23 -10.60
N GLU A 93 13.03 17.55 -10.42
CA GLU A 93 13.36 18.20 -9.15
C GLU A 93 12.43 17.72 -8.01
N LYS A 94 11.10 17.56 -8.32
CA LYS A 94 10.16 17.05 -7.31
C LYS A 94 10.45 15.60 -6.94
N LEU A 95 10.84 14.78 -7.92
CA LEU A 95 11.23 13.39 -7.68
C LEU A 95 12.51 13.32 -6.87
N PHE A 96 13.52 14.08 -7.23
CA PHE A 96 14.78 14.17 -6.48
C PHE A 96 14.52 14.52 -5.01
N THR A 97 13.77 15.59 -4.75
CA THR A 97 13.41 16.02 -3.38
C THR A 97 12.68 14.90 -2.63
N SER A 98 11.67 14.28 -3.27
CA SER A 98 10.87 13.23 -2.63
C SER A 98 11.70 11.97 -2.29
N ILE A 99 12.72 11.65 -3.07
CA ILE A 99 13.61 10.51 -2.82
C ILE A 99 14.64 10.88 -1.74
N SER A 100 15.20 12.09 -1.80
CA SER A 100 16.25 12.55 -0.87
C SER A 100 15.73 12.76 0.56
N GLU A 101 14.47 13.14 0.74
CA GLU A 101 13.87 13.37 2.05
C GLU A 101 13.46 12.07 2.78
N LYS A 102 13.45 10.94 2.09
CA LYS A 102 12.98 9.67 2.65
C LYS A 102 14.12 8.67 2.77
N GLU A 103 14.18 8.02 3.93
CA GLU A 103 15.17 6.95 4.17
C GLU A 103 14.62 5.55 3.94
N ASN A 104 13.33 5.37 4.14
CA ASN A 104 12.69 4.06 4.07
C ASN A 104 11.93 3.87 2.76
N TYR A 105 11.62 2.61 2.45
CA TYR A 105 10.79 2.27 1.30
C TYR A 105 9.48 3.06 1.29
N PHE A 106 9.12 3.58 0.14
CA PHE A 106 7.82 4.24 -0.09
C PHE A 106 7.29 3.97 -1.49
N LEU A 107 5.97 4.03 -1.61
CA LEU A 107 5.29 3.98 -2.90
C LEU A 107 5.36 5.36 -3.56
N LEU A 108 5.96 5.41 -4.74
CA LEU A 108 6.08 6.64 -5.52
C LEU A 108 4.81 6.93 -6.32
N LYS A 109 4.33 5.93 -7.03
CA LYS A 109 3.11 6.05 -7.85
C LYS A 109 2.47 4.69 -8.05
N ARG A 110 1.15 4.63 -7.85
CA ARG A 110 0.34 3.44 -8.08
C ARG A 110 -0.46 3.55 -9.38
N GLU A 111 -1.00 2.43 -9.81
CA GLU A 111 -1.93 2.34 -10.95
C GLU A 111 -1.39 2.96 -12.26
N ILE A 112 -0.10 2.83 -12.49
CA ILE A 112 0.48 3.27 -13.77
C ILE A 112 0.17 2.25 -14.88
N GLU A 113 0.12 2.74 -16.08
CA GLU A 113 -0.08 1.92 -17.26
C GLU A 113 0.99 0.83 -17.36
N ILE A 114 0.59 -0.41 -17.64
CA ILE A 114 1.50 -1.56 -17.67
C ILE A 114 2.68 -1.37 -18.65
N LYS A 115 2.45 -0.63 -19.74
CA LYS A 115 3.51 -0.28 -20.70
C LYS A 115 4.60 0.57 -20.06
N LYS A 116 4.22 1.60 -19.28
CA LYS A 116 5.15 2.47 -18.55
C LYS A 116 5.85 1.71 -17.43
N ALA A 117 5.12 0.83 -16.73
CA ALA A 117 5.69 -0.03 -15.70
C ALA A 117 6.79 -0.95 -16.27
N ASN A 118 6.52 -1.58 -17.41
CA ASN A 118 7.50 -2.44 -18.09
C ASN A 118 8.70 -1.62 -18.62
N GLN A 119 8.49 -0.41 -19.10
CA GLN A 119 9.57 0.50 -19.51
C GLN A 119 10.47 0.84 -18.31
N ILE A 120 9.90 1.21 -17.17
CA ILE A 120 10.68 1.49 -15.95
C ILE A 120 11.41 0.23 -15.48
N LYS A 121 10.77 -0.93 -15.52
CA LYS A 121 11.39 -2.20 -15.16
C LYS A 121 12.61 -2.53 -16.06
N SER A 122 12.54 -2.19 -17.36
CA SER A 122 13.66 -2.43 -18.29
C SER A 122 14.87 -1.53 -18.03
N LEU A 123 14.70 -0.38 -17.35
CA LEU A 123 15.81 0.48 -16.95
C LEU A 123 16.68 -0.15 -15.86
N ALA A 124 16.18 -1.17 -15.17
CA ALA A 124 16.88 -1.91 -14.12
C ALA A 124 17.57 -1.00 -13.07
N LEU A 125 16.92 0.11 -12.70
CA LEU A 125 17.47 1.10 -11.79
C LEU A 125 17.56 0.53 -10.35
N PRO A 126 18.73 0.58 -9.70
CA PRO A 126 18.88 0.13 -8.32
C PRO A 126 17.96 0.91 -7.39
N GLY A 127 17.29 0.22 -6.46
CA GLY A 127 16.36 0.84 -5.51
C GLY A 127 14.98 1.18 -6.09
N VAL A 128 14.73 0.91 -7.38
CA VAL A 128 13.41 1.06 -8.00
C VAL A 128 12.76 -0.32 -8.12
N ARG A 129 11.62 -0.49 -7.47
CA ARG A 129 10.80 -1.72 -7.56
C ARG A 129 9.56 -1.47 -8.39
N VAL A 130 9.28 -2.36 -9.31
CA VAL A 130 8.09 -2.34 -10.14
C VAL A 130 7.27 -3.58 -9.82
N GLU A 131 6.11 -3.37 -9.23
CA GLU A 131 5.18 -4.43 -8.86
C GLU A 131 3.98 -4.40 -9.81
N LYS A 132 3.52 -5.58 -10.21
CA LYS A 132 2.27 -5.68 -10.96
C LYS A 132 1.10 -5.59 -10.00
N GLU A 133 0.09 -4.87 -10.39
CA GLU A 133 -1.19 -4.77 -9.70
C GLU A 133 -2.33 -4.87 -10.72
N PHE A 134 -3.56 -5.06 -10.24
CA PHE A 134 -4.76 -4.89 -11.03
C PHE A 134 -5.48 -3.63 -10.58
N ARG A 135 -6.03 -2.90 -11.54
CA ARG A 135 -6.87 -1.74 -11.30
C ARG A 135 -8.28 -2.01 -11.79
N ARG A 136 -9.28 -1.76 -10.95
CA ARG A 136 -10.67 -1.84 -11.35
C ARG A 136 -11.03 -0.67 -12.25
N ILE A 137 -11.61 -0.97 -13.41
CA ILE A 137 -12.03 0.04 -14.40
C ILE A 137 -13.52 -0.14 -14.67
N TYR A 138 -14.19 0.98 -14.83
CA TYR A 138 -15.60 1.09 -15.19
C TYR A 138 -15.71 1.81 -16.55
N PRO A 139 -15.67 1.07 -17.67
CA PRO A 139 -15.58 1.67 -19.01
C PRO A 139 -16.77 2.58 -19.35
N GLN A 140 -17.94 2.30 -18.78
CA GLN A 140 -19.16 3.08 -18.97
C GLN A 140 -19.28 4.28 -18.01
N GLY A 141 -18.23 4.61 -17.27
CA GLY A 141 -18.19 5.72 -16.34
C GLY A 141 -19.28 5.62 -15.28
N SER A 142 -20.10 6.66 -15.16
CA SER A 142 -21.18 6.72 -14.16
C SER A 142 -22.41 5.88 -14.48
N LEU A 143 -22.46 5.21 -15.66
CA LEU A 143 -23.60 4.39 -16.04
C LEU A 143 -23.77 3.25 -15.02
N ALA A 144 -24.97 3.16 -14.43
CA ALA A 144 -25.32 2.17 -13.42
C ALA A 144 -24.38 2.12 -12.21
N SER A 145 -23.64 3.18 -11.90
CA SER A 145 -22.68 3.24 -10.80
C SER A 145 -23.27 2.86 -9.45
N ASN A 146 -24.51 3.25 -9.17
CA ASN A 146 -25.22 2.90 -7.93
C ASN A 146 -25.56 1.39 -7.86
N LEU A 147 -25.75 0.73 -8.99
CA LEU A 147 -26.03 -0.71 -9.07
C LEU A 147 -24.73 -1.50 -9.00
N ILE A 148 -23.76 -1.15 -9.84
CA ILE A 148 -22.47 -1.84 -9.93
C ILE A 148 -21.68 -1.66 -8.64
N GLY A 149 -21.70 -0.45 -8.09
CA GLY A 149 -20.87 -0.08 -6.95
C GLY A 149 -19.44 0.23 -7.34
N PHE A 150 -18.54 0.14 -6.39
CA PHE A 150 -17.12 0.41 -6.58
C PHE A 150 -16.25 -0.34 -5.56
N THR A 151 -14.99 -0.47 -5.87
CA THR A 151 -13.97 -1.04 -5.01
C THR A 151 -13.12 0.05 -4.36
N GLY A 152 -12.49 -0.28 -3.23
CA GLY A 152 -11.53 0.62 -2.57
C GLY A 152 -10.25 0.77 -3.37
N TYR A 153 -9.60 1.92 -3.23
CA TYR A 153 -8.37 2.24 -3.95
C TYR A 153 -7.15 1.44 -3.46
N ASP A 154 -7.10 1.11 -2.15
CA ASP A 154 -5.91 0.52 -1.55
C ASP A 154 -5.89 -1.00 -1.54
N ASP A 155 -7.04 -1.65 -1.48
CA ASP A 155 -7.14 -3.08 -1.22
C ASP A 155 -8.10 -3.83 -2.17
N ASP A 156 -8.60 -3.16 -3.20
CA ASP A 156 -9.60 -3.68 -4.15
C ASP A 156 -10.84 -4.30 -3.47
N LYS A 157 -11.05 -4.00 -2.19
CA LYS A 157 -12.25 -4.45 -1.49
C LYS A 157 -13.49 -3.80 -2.06
N ALA A 158 -14.49 -4.60 -2.30
CA ALA A 158 -15.79 -4.11 -2.69
C ALA A 158 -16.41 -3.28 -1.57
N LEU A 159 -16.85 -2.06 -1.89
CA LEU A 159 -17.44 -1.12 -0.94
C LEU A 159 -18.95 -0.97 -1.10
N SER A 160 -19.50 -1.24 -2.28
CA SER A 160 -20.93 -1.08 -2.54
C SER A 160 -21.41 -1.90 -3.75
N GLY A 161 -22.73 -2.00 -3.92
CA GLY A 161 -23.39 -2.54 -5.10
C GLY A 161 -23.12 -4.03 -5.39
N LEU A 162 -23.16 -4.39 -6.67
CA LEU A 162 -22.87 -5.75 -7.14
C LEU A 162 -21.45 -6.19 -6.79
N GLU A 163 -20.50 -5.28 -6.76
CA GLU A 163 -19.13 -5.56 -6.33
C GLU A 163 -19.09 -6.17 -4.91
N THR A 164 -19.93 -5.65 -4.00
CA THR A 164 -20.02 -6.19 -2.63
C THR A 164 -20.81 -7.49 -2.59
N LEU A 165 -21.90 -7.55 -3.33
CA LEU A 165 -22.80 -8.71 -3.32
C LEU A 165 -22.08 -9.96 -3.83
N TYR A 166 -21.29 -9.83 -4.89
CA TYR A 166 -20.56 -10.92 -5.54
C TYR A 166 -19.06 -10.94 -5.20
N ASN A 167 -18.65 -10.34 -4.10
CA ASN A 167 -17.24 -10.19 -3.74
C ASN A 167 -16.46 -11.52 -3.61
N LEU A 168 -17.14 -12.62 -3.34
CA LEU A 168 -16.53 -13.96 -3.24
C LEU A 168 -16.43 -14.67 -4.61
N GLU A 169 -17.22 -14.24 -5.57
CA GLU A 169 -17.35 -14.86 -6.89
C GLU A 169 -16.56 -14.09 -7.96
N LEU A 170 -16.35 -12.80 -7.71
CA LEU A 170 -15.51 -11.91 -8.53
C LEU A 170 -14.05 -12.00 -8.14
#